data_f9742ecb10b128c88fa019f39500583a
#
_entry.id   f9742ecb10b128c88fa019f39500583a
#
_cell.length_a   1.000
_cell.length_b   1.000
_cell.length_c   1.000
_cell.angle_alpha   90.00
_cell.angle_beta   90.00
_cell.angle_gamma   90.00
#
_symmetry.space_group_name_H-M   'P 1'
#
loop_
_entity.id
_entity.type
_entity.pdbx_description
1 polymer ?
#
loop_
_entity_poly.entity_id
_entity_poly.type
_entity_poly.pdbx_seq_one_letter_code
_entity_poly.pdbx_strand_id
1 'polypeptide(L)'
;LAYRDDTRALKQAVANARGADVLVLGTSRSMQLRGAFFASDSFYNAGGGIAYISQAQVFLENMPPDARPKHLLLVLDQYFYNETWTSIEPEDSAALRPYTQPDAFYALRRALADYLDGKYSLLHVLGTQDGVYGMSAAGRGAGFYADGSYTYGTAVLHPEKSVDAEFKDTFQRIAKNTNRFEYGETPD
;
A
#
# COMPACT_ATOMS: atom_id res chain seq x y z
N LEU A 1 -13.09 -2.65 3.04
CA LEU A 1 -11.68 -2.57 2.58
C LEU A 1 -11.46 -3.32 1.28
N ALA A 2 -12.08 -4.48 1.13
CA ALA A 2 -11.87 -5.38 0.01
C ALA A 2 -12.21 -4.79 -1.36
N TYR A 3 -13.06 -3.78 -1.41
CA TYR A 3 -13.63 -3.24 -2.64
C TYR A 3 -13.36 -1.75 -2.82
N ARG A 4 -12.25 -1.28 -2.28
CA ARG A 4 -11.90 0.12 -2.37
C ARG A 4 -10.60 0.33 -3.12
N ASP A 5 -10.63 1.24 -4.09
CA ASP A 5 -9.49 1.58 -4.92
C ASP A 5 -8.56 2.62 -4.26
N ASP A 6 -9.06 3.38 -3.28
CA ASP A 6 -8.28 4.42 -2.61
C ASP A 6 -7.64 3.93 -1.30
N THR A 7 -6.50 3.30 -1.43
CA THR A 7 -5.69 2.86 -0.29
C THR A 7 -5.14 4.05 0.51
N ARG A 8 -4.89 5.20 -0.13
CA ARG A 8 -4.30 6.38 0.51
C ARG A 8 -5.23 6.98 1.55
N ALA A 9 -6.49 7.24 1.18
CA ALA A 9 -7.48 7.77 2.12
C ALA A 9 -7.72 6.85 3.32
N LEU A 10 -7.70 5.53 3.10
CA LEU A 10 -7.78 4.56 4.18
C LEU A 10 -6.58 4.66 5.12
N LYS A 11 -5.36 4.68 4.56
CA LYS A 11 -4.11 4.76 5.34
C LYS A 11 -4.08 6.04 6.18
N GLN A 12 -4.51 7.16 5.60
CA GLN A 12 -4.65 8.42 6.33
C GLN A 12 -5.66 8.30 7.48
N ALA A 13 -6.86 7.79 7.20
CA ALA A 13 -7.91 7.67 8.21
C ALA A 13 -7.50 6.76 9.38
N VAL A 14 -6.82 5.64 9.08
CA VAL A 14 -6.34 4.73 10.13
C VAL A 14 -5.17 5.34 10.90
N ALA A 15 -4.25 6.04 10.24
CA ALA A 15 -3.15 6.75 10.91
C ALA A 15 -3.70 7.79 11.89
N ASN A 16 -4.68 8.59 11.45
CA ASN A 16 -5.34 9.59 12.28
C ASN A 16 -6.07 8.98 13.50
N ALA A 17 -6.74 7.84 13.29
CA ALA A 17 -7.47 7.17 14.37
C ALA A 17 -6.56 6.47 15.38
N ARG A 18 -5.37 6.05 14.97
CA ARG A 18 -4.45 5.30 15.84
C ARG A 18 -3.52 6.19 16.65
N GLY A 19 -3.06 7.30 16.10
CA GLY A 19 -2.03 8.14 16.74
C GLY A 19 -0.78 7.35 17.13
N ALA A 20 -0.27 6.52 16.20
CA ALA A 20 0.86 5.66 16.50
C ALA A 20 2.15 6.45 16.76
N ASP A 21 2.93 6.03 17.76
CA ASP A 21 4.22 6.66 18.11
C ASP A 21 5.24 6.52 16.96
N VAL A 22 5.23 5.38 16.28
CA VAL A 22 6.07 5.11 15.11
C VAL A 22 5.18 4.97 13.88
N LEU A 23 5.35 5.86 12.92
CA LEU A 23 4.65 5.84 11.64
C LEU A 23 5.63 5.57 10.51
N VAL A 24 5.34 4.56 9.70
CA VAL A 24 6.02 4.36 8.41
C VAL A 24 5.18 4.99 7.32
N LEU A 25 5.78 5.83 6.49
CA LEU A 25 5.16 6.47 5.34
C LEU A 25 6.00 6.23 4.10
N GLY A 26 5.35 5.95 2.98
CA GLY A 26 6.02 5.67 1.72
C GLY A 26 5.06 5.07 0.70
N THR A 27 5.62 4.57 -0.38
CA THR A 27 4.86 3.87 -1.42
C THR A 27 4.55 2.43 -1.02
N SER A 28 4.06 1.63 -1.96
CA SER A 28 3.81 0.19 -1.74
C SER A 28 5.03 -0.60 -1.29
N ARG A 29 6.25 -0.14 -1.57
CA ARG A 29 7.50 -0.80 -1.13
C ARG A 29 7.68 -0.74 0.38
N SER A 30 7.24 0.32 1.03
CA SER A 30 7.33 0.46 2.48
C SER A 30 6.35 -0.44 3.24
N MET A 31 5.34 -1.00 2.56
CA MET A 31 4.35 -1.89 3.20
C MET A 31 4.97 -3.17 3.80
N GLN A 32 6.22 -3.52 3.44
CA GLN A 32 6.93 -4.69 3.98
C GLN A 32 7.40 -4.51 5.43
N LEU A 33 7.48 -3.26 5.91
CA LEU A 33 7.96 -2.98 7.26
C LEU A 33 6.88 -3.31 8.28
N ARG A 34 7.17 -4.25 9.17
CA ARG A 34 6.24 -4.74 10.19
C ARG A 34 6.55 -4.15 11.55
N GLY A 35 5.51 -4.03 12.39
CA GLY A 35 5.66 -3.59 13.77
C GLY A 35 6.69 -4.40 14.56
N ALA A 36 6.79 -5.70 14.29
CA ALA A 36 7.77 -6.58 14.92
C ALA A 36 9.25 -6.20 14.67
N PHE A 37 9.53 -5.32 13.71
CA PHE A 37 10.89 -4.82 13.45
C PHE A 37 11.28 -3.65 14.35
N PHE A 38 10.33 -3.11 15.10
CA PHE A 38 10.50 -1.91 15.92
C PHE A 38 10.29 -2.26 17.41
N ALA A 39 11.08 -1.65 18.26
CA ALA A 39 10.94 -1.80 19.72
C ALA A 39 9.83 -0.87 20.25
N SER A 40 8.65 -0.89 19.62
CA SER A 40 7.50 -0.08 20.01
C SER A 40 6.21 -0.85 19.75
N ASP A 41 5.35 -0.89 20.75
CA ASP A 41 4.00 -1.45 20.63
C ASP A 41 3.03 -0.50 19.91
N SER A 42 3.41 0.78 19.80
CA SER A 42 2.63 1.83 19.13
C SER A 42 3.20 2.10 17.74
N PHE A 43 2.87 1.21 16.79
CA PHE A 43 3.36 1.23 15.42
C PHE A 43 2.21 1.21 14.41
N TYR A 44 2.36 1.97 13.33
CA TYR A 44 1.49 1.83 12.17
C TYR A 44 2.26 2.01 10.85
N ASN A 45 1.99 1.12 9.90
CA ASN A 45 2.51 1.20 8.54
C ASN A 45 1.49 1.84 7.61
N ALA A 46 1.72 3.11 7.27
CA ALA A 46 0.97 3.85 6.27
C ALA A 46 1.58 3.73 4.85
N GLY A 47 2.37 2.69 4.59
CA GLY A 47 2.89 2.39 3.27
C GLY A 47 1.78 2.26 2.23
N GLY A 48 2.01 2.79 1.03
CA GLY A 48 0.99 3.01 0.01
C GLY A 48 0.11 4.24 0.26
N GLY A 49 0.37 4.98 1.34
CA GLY A 49 -0.32 6.23 1.66
C GLY A 49 0.13 7.41 0.81
N ILE A 50 1.29 7.32 0.19
CA ILE A 50 1.82 8.32 -0.73
C ILE A 50 2.33 7.65 -2.01
N ALA A 51 2.26 8.37 -3.12
CA ALA A 51 2.88 8.00 -4.39
C ALA A 51 4.05 8.92 -4.75
N TYR A 52 4.12 10.10 -4.11
CA TYR A 52 5.10 11.15 -4.38
C TYR A 52 5.55 11.79 -3.06
N ILE A 53 6.74 12.36 -3.05
CA ILE A 53 7.31 12.94 -1.81
C ILE A 53 6.52 14.14 -1.29
N SER A 54 5.97 14.97 -2.17
CA SER A 54 5.14 16.12 -1.80
C SER A 54 3.87 15.71 -1.03
N GLN A 55 3.35 14.53 -1.30
CA GLN A 55 2.19 13.99 -0.59
C GLN A 55 2.51 13.63 0.87
N ALA A 56 3.79 13.45 1.23
CA ALA A 56 4.17 13.19 2.61
C ALA A 56 3.86 14.39 3.51
N GLN A 57 4.14 15.62 3.04
CA GLN A 57 3.78 16.82 3.75
C GLN A 57 2.26 16.92 3.97
N VAL A 58 1.49 16.75 2.89
CA VAL A 58 0.01 16.79 2.95
C VAL A 58 -0.53 15.72 3.89
N PHE A 59 0.05 14.52 3.88
CA PHE A 59 -0.34 13.44 4.78
C PHE A 59 -0.16 13.85 6.25
N LEU A 60 0.98 14.42 6.59
CA LEU A 60 1.29 14.86 7.95
C LEU A 60 0.46 16.07 8.39
N GLU A 61 0.20 17.02 7.50
CA GLU A 61 -0.64 18.19 7.75
C GLU A 61 -2.10 17.80 8.02
N ASN A 62 -2.59 16.75 7.35
CA ASN A 62 -3.93 16.18 7.56
C ASN A 62 -4.05 15.32 8.83
N MET A 63 -2.97 15.12 9.57
CA MET A 63 -3.03 14.43 10.86
C MET A 63 -3.39 15.40 11.99
N PRO A 64 -4.38 15.05 12.83
CA PRO A 64 -4.65 15.79 14.05
C PRO A 64 -3.37 15.91 14.91
N PRO A 65 -3.16 17.02 15.62
CA PRO A 65 -1.95 17.22 16.41
C PRO A 65 -1.66 16.11 17.44
N ASP A 66 -2.70 15.55 18.02
CA ASP A 66 -2.67 14.47 19.00
C ASP A 66 -2.42 13.08 18.37
N ALA A 67 -2.62 12.94 17.05
CA ALA A 67 -2.35 11.73 16.30
C ALA A 67 -0.98 11.73 15.60
N ARG A 68 -0.22 12.82 15.68
CA ARG A 68 1.09 12.92 15.03
C ARG A 68 2.10 11.98 15.66
N PRO A 69 2.91 11.27 14.85
CA PRO A 69 3.88 10.32 15.37
C PRO A 69 5.05 11.01 16.06
N LYS A 70 5.64 10.35 17.06
CA LYS A 70 6.92 10.77 17.66
C LYS A 70 8.10 10.48 16.73
N HIS A 71 7.97 9.41 15.94
CA HIS A 71 8.99 8.96 15.00
C HIS A 71 8.35 8.66 13.64
N LEU A 72 8.83 9.35 12.61
CA LEU A 72 8.44 9.13 11.23
C LEU A 72 9.57 8.42 10.47
N LEU A 73 9.28 7.26 9.92
CA LEU A 73 10.14 6.60 8.94
C LEU A 73 9.58 6.87 7.54
N LEU A 74 10.15 7.84 6.86
CA LEU A 74 9.83 8.15 5.46
C LEU A 74 10.69 7.30 4.54
N VAL A 75 10.06 6.35 3.84
CA VAL A 75 10.75 5.48 2.88
C VAL A 75 10.75 6.15 1.52
N LEU A 76 11.93 6.54 1.07
CA LEU A 76 12.13 7.23 -0.20
C LEU A 76 12.43 6.21 -1.29
N ASP A 77 11.59 6.20 -2.30
CA ASP A 77 11.82 5.42 -3.51
C ASP A 77 12.73 6.18 -4.48
N GLN A 78 13.55 5.47 -5.22
CA GLN A 78 14.51 6.05 -6.18
C GLN A 78 13.83 6.96 -7.21
N TYR A 79 12.61 6.63 -7.62
CA TYR A 79 11.88 7.43 -8.61
C TYR A 79 11.34 8.75 -8.06
N PHE A 80 11.38 8.98 -6.75
CA PHE A 80 11.09 10.30 -6.19
C PHE A 80 12.08 11.37 -6.63
N TYR A 81 13.27 10.95 -7.06
CA TYR A 81 14.33 11.82 -7.57
C TYR A 81 14.33 11.92 -9.10
N ASN A 82 13.39 11.26 -9.77
CA ASN A 82 13.28 11.33 -11.22
C ASN A 82 12.34 12.47 -11.61
N GLU A 83 12.85 13.50 -12.25
CA GLU A 83 12.10 14.70 -12.65
C GLU A 83 10.93 14.39 -13.58
N THR A 84 11.07 13.38 -14.43
CA THR A 84 9.97 12.96 -15.33
C THR A 84 8.83 12.26 -14.61
N TRP A 85 9.10 11.68 -13.44
CA TRP A 85 8.11 11.01 -12.61
C TRP A 85 7.49 11.95 -11.57
N THR A 86 8.27 12.93 -11.12
CA THR A 86 7.89 13.86 -10.06
C THR A 86 7.13 15.09 -10.56
N SER A 87 6.81 15.17 -11.84
CA SER A 87 5.93 16.21 -12.38
C SER A 87 4.53 16.05 -11.81
N ILE A 88 4.37 16.45 -10.55
CA ILE A 88 3.10 16.43 -9.87
C ILE A 88 2.41 17.75 -10.14
N GLU A 89 1.27 17.64 -10.70
CA GLU A 89 0.30 18.73 -10.63
C GLU A 89 -0.03 19.00 -9.16
N PRO A 90 0.09 20.23 -8.66
CA PRO A 90 -0.24 20.58 -7.27
C PRO A 90 -1.66 20.16 -6.85
N GLU A 91 -2.55 19.99 -7.80
CA GLU A 91 -3.93 19.55 -7.61
C GLU A 91 -4.04 18.10 -7.07
N ASP A 92 -3.11 17.22 -7.43
CA ASP A 92 -3.09 15.84 -6.92
C ASP A 92 -2.62 15.76 -5.46
N SER A 93 -1.86 16.75 -5.00
CA SER A 93 -1.38 16.80 -3.61
C SER A 93 -2.43 17.32 -2.63
N ALA A 94 -3.34 18.18 -3.08
CA ALA A 94 -4.28 18.88 -2.20
C ALA A 94 -5.50 18.07 -1.78
N ALA A 95 -5.80 16.94 -2.42
CA ALA A 95 -7.05 16.24 -2.20
C ALA A 95 -6.88 14.76 -1.90
N LEU A 96 -6.33 14.43 -0.73
CA LEU A 96 -6.72 13.18 -0.09
C LEU A 96 -8.21 13.29 0.23
N ARG A 97 -9.04 12.74 -0.65
CA ARG A 97 -10.50 12.73 -0.43
C ARG A 97 -10.78 12.10 0.93
N PRO A 98 -11.69 12.68 1.73
CA PRO A 98 -12.03 12.10 3.02
C PRO A 98 -12.43 10.63 2.85
N TYR A 99 -11.99 9.82 3.79
CA TYR A 99 -12.39 8.41 3.83
C TYR A 99 -13.90 8.33 4.00
N THR A 100 -14.61 7.83 3.00
CA THR A 100 -16.01 7.43 3.11
C THR A 100 -16.07 5.91 3.16
N GLN A 101 -16.79 5.36 4.15
CA GLN A 101 -17.01 3.91 4.18
C GLN A 101 -17.78 3.49 2.92
N PRO A 102 -17.40 2.37 2.27
CA PRO A 102 -18.18 1.87 1.15
C PRO A 102 -19.58 1.52 1.62
N ASP A 103 -20.57 1.77 0.77
CA ASP A 103 -21.93 1.33 1.00
C ASP A 103 -21.96 -0.20 1.20
N ALA A 104 -22.58 -0.65 2.28
CA ALA A 104 -22.66 -2.07 2.62
C ALA A 104 -23.35 -2.89 1.52
N PHE A 105 -24.33 -2.29 0.83
CA PHE A 105 -25.02 -2.94 -0.29
C PHE A 105 -24.08 -3.10 -1.50
N TYR A 106 -23.29 -2.08 -1.81
CA TYR A 106 -22.28 -2.17 -2.86
C TYR A 106 -21.23 -3.26 -2.54
N ALA A 107 -20.75 -3.27 -1.30
CA ALA A 107 -19.75 -4.26 -0.87
C ALA A 107 -20.32 -5.69 -0.96
N LEU A 108 -21.57 -5.90 -0.52
CA LEU A 108 -22.24 -7.20 -0.59
C LEU A 108 -22.45 -7.65 -2.04
N ARG A 109 -22.94 -6.76 -2.90
CA ARG A 109 -23.17 -7.06 -4.33
C ARG A 109 -21.86 -7.43 -5.02
N ARG A 110 -20.79 -6.70 -4.70
CA ARG A 110 -19.46 -6.96 -5.28
C ARG A 110 -18.88 -8.29 -4.78
N ALA A 111 -19.05 -8.58 -3.48
CA ALA A 111 -18.62 -9.85 -2.89
C ALA A 111 -19.34 -11.03 -3.54
N LEU A 112 -20.65 -10.92 -3.75
CA LEU A 112 -21.42 -11.95 -4.42
C LEU A 112 -20.97 -12.15 -5.88
N ALA A 113 -20.75 -11.07 -6.62
CA ALA A 113 -20.25 -11.13 -7.99
C ALA A 113 -18.89 -11.84 -8.05
N ASP A 114 -17.93 -11.46 -7.20
CA ASP A 114 -16.60 -12.05 -7.15
C ASP A 114 -16.64 -13.54 -6.73
N TYR A 115 -17.60 -13.94 -5.89
CA TYR A 115 -17.85 -15.34 -5.57
C TYR A 115 -18.37 -16.12 -6.78
N LEU A 116 -19.36 -15.57 -7.49
CA LEU A 116 -19.93 -16.18 -8.69
C LEU A 116 -18.90 -16.25 -9.84
N ASP A 117 -18.01 -15.29 -9.92
CA ASP A 117 -16.88 -15.29 -10.87
C ASP A 117 -15.77 -16.28 -10.47
N GLY A 118 -15.90 -17.01 -9.36
CA GLY A 118 -14.92 -17.98 -8.89
C GLY A 118 -13.61 -17.40 -8.36
N LYS A 119 -13.58 -16.09 -8.03
CA LYS A 119 -12.36 -15.43 -7.51
C LYS A 119 -11.97 -15.91 -6.13
N TYR A 120 -12.91 -16.44 -5.37
CA TYR A 120 -12.69 -17.10 -4.08
C TYR A 120 -13.77 -18.13 -3.79
N SER A 121 -13.51 -19.06 -2.87
CA SER A 121 -14.48 -20.02 -2.37
C SER A 121 -14.82 -19.73 -0.91
N LEU A 122 -16.05 -20.06 -0.49
CA LEU A 122 -16.46 -19.91 0.90
C LEU A 122 -15.60 -20.74 1.85
N LEU A 123 -15.18 -21.93 1.44
CA LEU A 123 -14.26 -22.77 2.23
C LEU A 123 -12.91 -22.09 2.44
N HIS A 124 -12.38 -21.40 1.42
CA HIS A 124 -11.17 -20.61 1.56
C HIS A 124 -11.35 -19.44 2.54
N VAL A 125 -12.48 -18.74 2.46
CA VAL A 125 -12.78 -17.64 3.39
C VAL A 125 -12.86 -18.11 4.83
N LEU A 126 -13.52 -19.26 5.07
CA LEU A 126 -13.64 -19.87 6.39
C LEU A 126 -12.30 -20.43 6.91
N GLY A 127 -11.41 -20.84 6.02
CA GLY A 127 -10.07 -21.35 6.36
C GLY A 127 -8.97 -20.28 6.36
N THR A 128 -9.29 -19.00 6.12
CA THR A 128 -8.32 -17.91 6.14
C THR A 128 -7.72 -17.75 7.53
N GLN A 129 -6.40 -17.69 7.62
CA GLN A 129 -5.70 -17.48 8.90
C GLN A 129 -6.05 -16.11 9.48
N ASP A 130 -6.25 -16.07 10.79
CA ASP A 130 -6.46 -14.83 11.53
C ASP A 130 -5.26 -13.88 11.33
N GLY A 131 -5.57 -12.58 11.19
CA GLY A 131 -4.58 -11.51 11.19
C GLY A 131 -4.18 -10.98 9.81
N VAL A 132 -4.65 -11.57 8.69
CA VAL A 132 -4.46 -11.02 7.34
C VAL A 132 -5.80 -10.60 6.76
N TYR A 133 -5.91 -9.33 6.39
CA TYR A 133 -7.17 -8.71 5.95
C TYR A 133 -7.14 -8.39 4.46
N GLY A 134 -8.27 -8.54 3.80
CA GLY A 134 -8.48 -8.24 2.40
C GLY A 134 -8.91 -9.46 1.59
N MET A 135 -9.56 -9.24 0.44
CA MET A 135 -10.06 -10.35 -0.40
C MET A 135 -8.94 -11.25 -0.94
N SER A 136 -7.77 -10.67 -1.21
CA SER A 136 -6.60 -11.44 -1.65
C SER A 136 -6.06 -12.39 -0.59
N ALA A 137 -6.38 -12.16 0.71
CA ALA A 137 -5.99 -13.05 1.77
C ALA A 137 -6.67 -14.42 1.63
N ALA A 138 -7.97 -14.41 1.28
CA ALA A 138 -8.75 -15.63 1.10
C ALA A 138 -8.27 -16.51 -0.08
N GLY A 139 -7.72 -15.89 -1.14
CA GLY A 139 -7.31 -16.63 -2.35
C GLY A 139 -5.81 -16.89 -2.44
N ARG A 140 -4.98 -15.95 -1.99
CA ARG A 140 -3.53 -15.96 -2.23
C ARG A 140 -2.70 -15.77 -0.96
N GLY A 141 -3.32 -15.67 0.20
CA GLY A 141 -2.66 -15.34 1.46
C GLY A 141 -2.03 -13.93 1.47
N ALA A 142 -2.39 -13.08 0.51
CA ALA A 142 -1.85 -11.73 0.38
C ALA A 142 -2.83 -10.72 0.97
N GLY A 143 -2.36 -9.81 1.81
CA GLY A 143 -3.26 -8.85 2.46
C GLY A 143 -2.55 -7.99 3.48
N PHE A 144 -3.33 -7.15 4.16
CA PHE A 144 -2.86 -6.27 5.20
C PHE A 144 -2.88 -6.95 6.56
N TYR A 145 -1.89 -6.66 7.38
CA TYR A 145 -1.93 -6.94 8.81
C TYR A 145 -2.61 -5.78 9.56
N ALA A 146 -2.95 -6.05 10.82
CA ALA A 146 -3.55 -5.04 11.67
C ALA A 146 -2.67 -3.80 11.84
N ASP A 147 -1.35 -3.96 11.83
CA ASP A 147 -0.37 -2.86 11.91
C ASP A 147 -0.21 -2.04 10.62
N GLY A 148 -1.01 -2.34 9.59
CA GLY A 148 -0.98 -1.67 8.29
C GLY A 148 0.06 -2.20 7.31
N SER A 149 0.96 -3.09 7.72
CA SER A 149 1.89 -3.74 6.80
C SER A 149 1.18 -4.73 5.87
N TYR A 150 1.84 -5.14 4.79
CA TYR A 150 1.25 -6.00 3.78
C TYR A 150 2.10 -7.25 3.55
N THR A 151 1.45 -8.39 3.40
CA THR A 151 2.07 -9.62 2.92
C THR A 151 1.67 -9.92 1.49
N TYR A 152 2.63 -10.32 0.68
CA TYR A 152 2.38 -10.79 -0.70
C TYR A 152 2.03 -12.28 -0.75
N GLY A 153 1.94 -12.95 0.40
CA GLY A 153 1.51 -14.34 0.50
C GLY A 153 2.31 -15.27 -0.39
N THR A 154 1.61 -16.03 -1.23
CA THR A 154 2.22 -17.03 -2.11
C THR A 154 3.23 -16.47 -3.10
N ALA A 155 3.14 -15.18 -3.49
CA ALA A 155 4.13 -14.58 -4.40
C ALA A 155 5.53 -14.47 -3.78
N VAL A 156 5.62 -14.39 -2.44
CA VAL A 156 6.90 -14.39 -1.72
C VAL A 156 7.32 -15.82 -1.35
N LEU A 157 6.35 -16.65 -0.92
CA LEU A 157 6.62 -18.02 -0.50
C LEU A 157 6.95 -18.94 -1.68
N HIS A 158 6.42 -18.63 -2.86
CA HIS A 158 6.56 -19.39 -4.09
C HIS A 158 6.91 -18.46 -5.26
N PRO A 159 8.10 -17.82 -5.25
CA PRO A 159 8.50 -16.86 -6.28
C PRO A 159 8.55 -17.47 -7.68
N GLU A 160 8.76 -18.76 -7.80
CA GLU A 160 8.73 -19.51 -9.05
C GLU A 160 7.37 -19.47 -9.74
N LYS A 161 6.29 -19.19 -9.00
CA LYS A 161 4.92 -19.05 -9.53
C LYS A 161 4.54 -17.59 -9.81
N SER A 162 5.48 -16.66 -9.57
CA SER A 162 5.26 -15.25 -9.85
C SER A 162 5.20 -14.98 -11.35
N VAL A 163 4.42 -13.97 -11.73
CA VAL A 163 4.33 -13.49 -13.13
C VAL A 163 5.70 -12.97 -13.61
N ASP A 164 6.52 -12.44 -12.71
CA ASP A 164 7.89 -11.97 -13.00
C ASP A 164 8.93 -12.92 -12.38
N ALA A 165 8.76 -14.22 -12.63
CA ALA A 165 9.73 -15.22 -12.18
C ALA A 165 11.12 -14.86 -12.73
N GLU A 166 12.15 -14.94 -11.87
CA GLU A 166 13.53 -14.57 -12.19
C GLU A 166 13.72 -13.08 -12.56
N PHE A 167 12.73 -12.21 -12.25
CA PHE A 167 12.77 -10.78 -12.56
C PHE A 167 12.95 -10.43 -14.05
N LYS A 168 12.55 -11.31 -14.96
CA LYS A 168 12.73 -11.12 -16.41
C LYS A 168 12.05 -9.85 -16.92
N ASP A 169 10.82 -9.61 -16.53
CA ASP A 169 10.08 -8.40 -16.91
C ASP A 169 10.69 -7.14 -16.31
N THR A 170 11.11 -7.22 -15.04
CA THR A 170 11.80 -6.12 -14.37
C THR A 170 13.12 -5.77 -15.07
N PHE A 171 13.95 -6.75 -15.37
CA PHE A 171 15.21 -6.51 -16.08
C PHE A 171 15.00 -5.97 -17.50
N GLN A 172 13.96 -6.42 -18.20
CA GLN A 172 13.62 -5.86 -19.51
C GLN A 172 13.22 -4.38 -19.43
N ARG A 173 12.46 -4.00 -18.41
CA ARG A 173 12.07 -2.58 -18.19
C ARG A 173 13.28 -1.71 -17.86
N ILE A 174 14.18 -2.20 -17.04
CA ILE A 174 15.45 -1.51 -16.72
C ILE A 174 16.27 -1.33 -17.99
N ALA A 175 16.47 -2.41 -18.76
CA ALA A 175 17.28 -2.38 -19.98
C ALA A 175 16.69 -1.45 -21.06
N LYS A 176 15.37 -1.33 -21.13
CA LYS A 176 14.66 -0.44 -22.05
C LYS A 176 14.47 0.97 -21.55
N ASN A 177 14.93 1.27 -20.34
CA ASN A 177 14.71 2.57 -19.67
C ASN A 177 13.23 3.00 -19.73
N THR A 178 12.33 2.08 -19.35
CA THR A 178 10.87 2.30 -19.45
C THR A 178 10.20 2.31 -18.09
N ASN A 179 9.02 2.91 -18.01
CA ASN A 179 8.24 3.09 -16.80
C ASN A 179 9.04 3.86 -15.74
N ARG A 180 8.93 3.44 -14.47
CA ARG A 180 9.64 4.06 -13.34
C ARG A 180 11.17 3.99 -13.40
N PHE A 181 11.73 3.35 -14.41
CA PHE A 181 13.16 3.27 -14.68
C PHE A 181 13.61 4.24 -15.77
N GLU A 182 12.74 5.13 -16.25
CA GLU A 182 13.07 6.23 -17.13
C GLU A 182 13.92 7.24 -16.34
N TYR A 183 15.19 7.11 -16.45
CA TYR A 183 16.13 8.15 -16.02
C TYR A 183 16.36 9.06 -17.21
N GLY A 184 16.29 10.38 -16.99
CA GLY A 184 16.66 11.35 -18.01
C GLY A 184 18.04 11.04 -18.61
N GLU A 185 18.37 11.68 -19.72
CA GLU A 185 19.67 11.51 -20.37
C GLU A 185 20.78 11.59 -19.33
N THR A 186 21.63 10.56 -19.27
CA THR A 186 22.85 10.63 -18.45
C THR A 186 23.62 11.84 -18.92
N PRO A 187 23.98 12.78 -18.03
CA PRO A 187 24.89 13.86 -18.44
C PRO A 187 26.15 13.20 -18.96
N ASP A 188 26.57 13.64 -20.18
CA ASP A 188 27.83 13.26 -20.85
C ASP A 188 29.04 13.55 -19.96
#